data_80eec6352f9fdb54f9f023a2c5fdb0a5
#
_entry.id   80eec6352f9fdb54f9f023a2c5fdb0a5
#
_cell.length_a   1.000
_cell.length_b   1.000
_cell.length_c   1.000
_cell.angle_alpha   90.00
_cell.angle_beta   90.00
_cell.angle_gamma   90.00
#
_symmetry.space_group_name_H-M   'P 1'
#
loop_
_entity.id
_entity.type
_entity.pdbx_description
1 polymer ?
#
loop_
_entity_poly.entity_id
_entity_poly.type
_entity_poly.pdbx_seq_one_letter_code
_entity_poly.pdbx_strand_id
1 'polypeptide(L)'
;MTAGMDGVSPRRQHAPRQGILPFVIRHGTGEAVTAHAGLPLVVEAARAVRLEEVVAAQLTVAKRERGFSETEKLEALLLLITGGGDRIEDIRILAEDQGLGRLLDRELPSPDALLDFLGAFDDPQVWEQRPKDEKSWVPPESAPLVGLFEVNRTLVARAAQRQTTTATIDHDGTIIEAHKREALVAYEGTRGYQPLVAVWVEQDLIVGDEFRDGNVPGNKDPLTSVRRAFAALPAWVEKRYFRGDSADYYEPLLKYLVK
;
A
#
# COMPACT_ATOMS: atom_id res chain seq x y z
N MET A 1 13.86 -62.08 20.72
CA MET A 1 13.36 -62.08 19.35
C MET A 1 12.51 -60.82 19.22
N THR A 2 13.13 -59.74 18.90
CA THR A 2 13.40 -59.15 17.57
C THR A 2 12.14 -59.07 16.71
N ALA A 3 11.64 -57.88 16.57
CA ALA A 3 11.55 -57.25 15.27
C ALA A 3 10.96 -55.83 15.44
N GLY A 4 11.79 -54.86 15.28
CA GLY A 4 11.37 -53.51 14.90
C GLY A 4 10.88 -53.57 13.47
N MET A 5 9.94 -52.73 13.18
CA MET A 5 9.63 -52.35 11.82
C MET A 5 9.41 -50.82 11.77
N ASP A 6 10.48 -50.14 11.48
CA ASP A 6 10.46 -48.81 11.00
C ASP A 6 9.78 -48.75 9.64
N GLY A 7 8.51 -48.38 9.64
CA GLY A 7 7.78 -48.05 8.43
C GLY A 7 7.84 -46.56 8.18
N VAL A 8 8.99 -46.02 7.78
CA VAL A 8 9.07 -44.65 7.23
C VAL A 8 8.43 -44.69 5.85
N SER A 9 7.18 -44.25 5.79
CA SER A 9 6.47 -44.07 4.52
C SER A 9 7.23 -43.04 3.65
N PRO A 10 7.47 -43.35 2.36
CA PRO A 10 8.22 -42.45 1.52
C PRO A 10 7.48 -41.09 1.41
N ARG A 11 8.21 -40.02 1.72
CA ARG A 11 7.74 -38.64 1.53
C ARG A 11 7.29 -38.50 0.08
N ARG A 12 5.99 -38.37 -0.16
CA ARG A 12 5.48 -37.88 -1.45
C ARG A 12 6.00 -36.47 -1.65
N GLN A 13 6.98 -36.32 -2.51
CA GLN A 13 7.35 -35.03 -3.05
C GLN A 13 6.15 -34.54 -3.87
N HIS A 14 5.37 -33.64 -3.28
CA HIS A 14 4.37 -32.93 -4.05
C HIS A 14 5.12 -31.94 -4.95
N ALA A 15 4.98 -32.12 -6.26
CA ALA A 15 5.38 -31.09 -7.23
C ALA A 15 4.75 -29.73 -6.82
N PRO A 16 5.45 -28.62 -7.01
CA PRO A 16 4.91 -27.32 -6.71
C PRO A 16 3.58 -27.16 -7.45
N ARG A 17 2.50 -27.06 -6.71
CA ARG A 17 1.20 -26.73 -7.30
C ARG A 17 1.36 -25.30 -7.87
N GLN A 18 1.07 -25.14 -9.14
CA GLN A 18 0.77 -23.83 -9.73
C GLN A 18 -0.51 -23.30 -9.07
N GLY A 19 -0.38 -22.71 -7.91
CA GLY A 19 -1.47 -22.24 -7.06
C GLY A 19 -0.97 -21.05 -6.24
N ILE A 20 -1.92 -20.34 -5.68
CA ILE A 20 -1.70 -19.14 -4.87
C ILE A 20 -0.84 -19.42 -3.61
N LEU A 21 -0.71 -20.68 -3.21
CA LEU A 21 0.06 -21.04 -2.01
C LEU A 21 1.21 -22.01 -2.36
N PRO A 22 2.46 -21.54 -2.42
CA PRO A 22 3.62 -22.40 -2.68
C PRO A 22 4.06 -23.22 -1.48
N PHE A 23 3.44 -23.06 -0.30
CA PHE A 23 3.79 -23.78 0.91
C PHE A 23 2.73 -24.81 1.30
N VAL A 24 3.17 -25.85 1.98
CA VAL A 24 2.31 -26.88 2.55
C VAL A 24 2.20 -26.66 4.06
N ILE A 25 0.99 -26.39 4.54
CA ILE A 25 0.72 -26.29 5.98
C ILE A 25 0.80 -27.71 6.56
N ARG A 26 1.68 -27.95 7.53
CA ARG A 26 1.78 -29.18 8.30
C ARG A 26 1.54 -28.86 9.77
N HIS A 27 0.85 -29.73 10.46
CA HIS A 27 0.75 -29.64 11.91
C HIS A 27 2.15 -29.80 12.52
N GLY A 28 2.52 -28.82 13.37
CA GLY A 28 3.88 -28.66 13.84
C GLY A 28 4.38 -29.83 14.69
N THR A 29 5.63 -30.14 14.50
CA THR A 29 6.43 -31.03 15.35
C THR A 29 7.28 -30.25 16.36
N GLY A 30 6.89 -29.06 16.72
CA GLY A 30 7.38 -28.38 17.91
C GLY A 30 8.61 -27.47 17.79
N GLU A 31 9.16 -27.20 16.60
CA GLU A 31 10.44 -26.51 16.56
C GLU A 31 10.44 -25.01 16.19
N ALA A 32 9.41 -24.48 15.59
CA ALA A 32 9.26 -23.02 15.40
C ALA A 32 7.79 -22.69 15.21
N VAL A 33 7.19 -22.11 16.21
CA VAL A 33 5.81 -21.66 16.20
C VAL A 33 5.83 -20.15 15.92
N THR A 34 4.91 -19.67 15.10
CA THR A 34 4.72 -18.25 14.85
C THR A 34 3.27 -17.86 15.11
N ALA A 35 3.07 -16.71 15.75
CA ALA A 35 1.76 -16.08 15.85
C ALA A 35 1.33 -15.43 14.50
N HIS A 36 2.26 -15.29 13.56
CA HIS A 36 2.09 -14.57 12.29
C HIS A 36 1.91 -15.52 11.08
N ALA A 37 1.43 -16.75 11.31
CA ALA A 37 1.29 -17.76 10.26
C ALA A 37 0.39 -17.36 9.07
N GLY A 38 -0.45 -16.34 9.22
CA GLY A 38 -1.25 -15.78 8.14
C GLY A 38 -0.52 -14.78 7.24
N LEU A 39 0.58 -14.17 7.70
CA LEU A 39 1.29 -13.14 6.92
C LEU A 39 1.86 -13.63 5.58
N PRO A 40 2.36 -14.87 5.43
CA PRO A 40 2.77 -15.37 4.12
C PRO A 40 1.67 -15.30 3.05
N LEU A 41 0.37 -15.30 3.43
CA LEU A 41 -0.73 -15.11 2.48
C LEU A 41 -0.72 -13.72 1.84
N VAL A 42 -0.23 -12.71 2.55
CA VAL A 42 -0.07 -11.34 2.02
C VAL A 42 0.97 -11.35 0.91
N VAL A 43 2.10 -12.05 1.11
CA VAL A 43 3.13 -12.20 0.08
C VAL A 43 2.60 -12.96 -1.14
N GLU A 44 1.78 -14.01 -0.91
CA GLU A 44 1.15 -14.73 -2.01
C GLU A 44 0.14 -13.88 -2.78
N ALA A 45 -0.63 -13.03 -2.09
CA ALA A 45 -1.51 -12.07 -2.75
C ALA A 45 -0.71 -11.05 -3.59
N ALA A 46 0.41 -10.55 -3.07
CA ALA A 46 1.32 -9.67 -3.79
C ALA A 46 1.89 -10.36 -5.06
N ARG A 47 2.27 -11.63 -4.94
CA ARG A 47 2.71 -12.45 -6.09
C ARG A 47 1.60 -12.67 -7.12
N ALA A 48 0.38 -12.93 -6.67
CA ALA A 48 -0.78 -13.15 -7.54
C ALA A 48 -1.06 -11.95 -8.44
N VAL A 49 -0.86 -10.72 -7.92
CA VAL A 49 -0.97 -9.48 -8.71
C VAL A 49 0.36 -9.07 -9.37
N ARG A 50 1.41 -9.90 -9.26
CA ARG A 50 2.74 -9.68 -9.84
C ARG A 50 3.36 -8.36 -9.37
N LEU A 51 3.35 -8.11 -8.06
CA LEU A 51 3.83 -6.86 -7.45
C LEU A 51 5.26 -6.55 -7.87
N GLU A 52 6.17 -7.52 -7.84
CA GLU A 52 7.58 -7.34 -8.20
C GLU A 52 7.76 -6.76 -9.60
N GLU A 53 7.06 -7.32 -10.59
CA GLU A 53 7.12 -6.83 -11.98
C GLU A 53 6.61 -5.38 -12.09
N VAL A 54 5.52 -5.07 -11.39
CA VAL A 54 4.92 -3.73 -11.42
C VAL A 54 5.84 -2.71 -10.77
N VAL A 55 6.39 -3.06 -9.61
CA VAL A 55 7.33 -2.19 -8.88
C VAL A 55 8.59 -1.96 -9.71
N ALA A 56 9.20 -3.01 -10.24
CA ALA A 56 10.39 -2.87 -11.07
C ALA A 56 10.18 -2.02 -12.34
N ALA A 57 8.97 -2.02 -12.88
CA ALA A 57 8.65 -1.24 -14.08
C ALA A 57 8.35 0.24 -13.80
N GLN A 58 7.87 0.59 -12.61
CA GLN A 58 7.25 1.89 -12.38
C GLN A 58 7.82 2.66 -11.19
N LEU A 59 8.46 1.98 -10.25
CA LEU A 59 9.02 2.61 -9.06
C LEU A 59 10.55 2.58 -9.11
N THR A 60 11.16 3.75 -9.01
CA THR A 60 12.61 3.88 -8.83
C THR A 60 12.86 4.85 -7.68
N VAL A 61 13.34 4.32 -6.57
CA VAL A 61 13.60 5.08 -5.34
C VAL A 61 15.09 5.09 -5.03
N ALA A 62 15.74 3.93 -5.13
CA ALA A 62 17.14 3.80 -4.76
C ALA A 62 18.08 4.28 -5.87
N LYS A 63 19.10 5.06 -5.47
CA LYS A 63 20.21 5.45 -6.36
C LYS A 63 21.28 4.36 -6.51
N ARG A 64 21.21 3.29 -5.72
CA ARG A 64 22.21 2.20 -5.70
C ARG A 64 21.51 0.86 -5.49
N GLU A 65 21.86 -0.13 -6.30
CA GLU A 65 21.41 -1.53 -6.19
C GLU A 65 22.17 -2.29 -5.09
N ARG A 66 22.03 -1.88 -3.84
CA ARG A 66 22.62 -2.60 -2.70
C ARG A 66 21.58 -2.81 -1.62
N GLY A 67 21.51 -4.04 -1.09
CA GLY A 67 20.57 -4.43 -0.04
C GLY A 67 19.23 -4.91 -0.61
N PHE A 68 18.16 -4.67 0.14
CA PHE A 68 16.82 -5.06 -0.25
C PHE A 68 16.29 -4.23 -1.42
N SER A 69 15.60 -4.87 -2.36
CA SER A 69 14.90 -4.23 -3.47
C SER A 69 13.72 -3.37 -2.99
N GLU A 70 13.21 -2.49 -3.85
CA GLU A 70 11.99 -1.72 -3.56
C GLU A 70 10.80 -2.63 -3.27
N THR A 71 10.67 -3.74 -4.00
CA THR A 71 9.62 -4.73 -3.77
C THR A 71 9.71 -5.36 -2.39
N GLU A 72 10.90 -5.80 -1.97
CA GLU A 72 11.09 -6.40 -0.64
C GLU A 72 10.78 -5.43 0.49
N LYS A 73 11.11 -4.14 0.31
CA LYS A 73 10.78 -3.09 1.28
C LYS A 73 9.28 -2.80 1.32
N LEU A 74 8.60 -2.74 0.17
CA LEU A 74 7.16 -2.60 0.09
C LEU A 74 6.44 -3.80 0.71
N GLU A 75 6.87 -5.02 0.41
CA GLU A 75 6.31 -6.22 1.02
C GLU A 75 6.53 -6.24 2.54
N ALA A 76 7.69 -5.79 3.02
CA ALA A 76 7.95 -5.69 4.46
C ALA A 76 7.01 -4.68 5.13
N LEU A 77 6.71 -3.54 4.50
CA LEU A 77 5.71 -2.58 4.98
C LEU A 77 4.30 -3.18 4.97
N LEU A 78 3.93 -3.93 3.93
CA LEU A 78 2.64 -4.64 3.89
C LEU A 78 2.53 -5.66 5.02
N LEU A 79 3.59 -6.45 5.25
CA LEU A 79 3.64 -7.41 6.36
C LEU A 79 3.55 -6.71 7.72
N LEU A 80 4.25 -5.59 7.89
CA LEU A 80 4.22 -4.80 9.11
C LEU A 80 2.80 -4.30 9.42
N ILE A 81 2.15 -3.64 8.47
CA ILE A 81 0.80 -3.08 8.64
C ILE A 81 -0.22 -4.20 8.86
N THR A 82 -0.16 -5.27 8.07
CA THR A 82 -1.09 -6.41 8.18
C THR A 82 -0.86 -7.19 9.47
N GLY A 83 0.38 -7.22 9.96
CA GLY A 83 0.75 -7.82 11.24
C GLY A 83 0.35 -7.01 12.46
N GLY A 84 -0.22 -5.82 12.28
CA GLY A 84 -0.66 -4.93 13.35
C GLY A 84 0.46 -4.05 13.92
N GLY A 85 1.53 -3.81 13.17
CA GLY A 85 2.59 -2.89 13.58
C GLY A 85 2.14 -1.43 13.45
N ASP A 86 2.36 -0.67 14.51
CA ASP A 86 2.04 0.76 14.60
C ASP A 86 3.23 1.67 14.24
N ARG A 87 4.42 1.12 14.29
CA ARG A 87 5.69 1.84 14.06
C ARG A 87 6.61 1.03 13.17
N ILE A 88 7.50 1.72 12.49
CA ILE A 88 8.51 1.04 11.63
C ILE A 88 9.41 0.11 12.46
N GLU A 89 9.69 0.46 13.71
CA GLU A 89 10.49 -0.37 14.61
C GLU A 89 9.87 -1.73 14.89
N ASP A 90 8.54 -1.87 14.78
CA ASP A 90 7.81 -3.12 15.03
C ASP A 90 8.16 -4.20 14.00
N ILE A 91 8.77 -3.83 12.86
CA ILE A 91 9.29 -4.82 11.90
C ILE A 91 10.30 -5.79 12.56
N ARG A 92 10.97 -5.38 13.64
CA ARG A 92 11.87 -6.24 14.40
C ARG A 92 11.15 -7.44 14.99
N ILE A 93 9.91 -7.26 15.44
CA ILE A 93 9.08 -8.34 15.98
C ILE A 93 8.88 -9.43 14.92
N LEU A 94 8.60 -9.02 13.68
CA LEU A 94 8.45 -9.95 12.56
C LEU A 94 9.80 -10.57 12.14
N ALA A 95 10.87 -9.79 12.16
CA ALA A 95 12.20 -10.24 11.78
C ALA A 95 12.80 -11.26 12.79
N GLU A 96 12.47 -11.12 14.08
CA GLU A 96 12.90 -12.02 15.15
C GLU A 96 12.05 -13.29 15.25
N ASP A 97 10.87 -13.33 14.58
CA ASP A 97 10.00 -14.50 14.54
C ASP A 97 10.59 -15.59 13.64
N GLN A 98 11.27 -16.56 14.25
CA GLN A 98 11.92 -17.67 13.52
C GLN A 98 10.92 -18.53 12.74
N GLY A 99 9.69 -18.68 13.22
CA GLY A 99 8.64 -19.41 12.52
C GLY A 99 8.23 -18.69 11.25
N LEU A 100 8.02 -17.39 11.32
CA LEU A 100 7.70 -16.55 10.18
C LEU A 100 8.88 -16.52 9.18
N GLY A 101 10.13 -16.33 9.64
CA GLY A 101 11.30 -16.33 8.79
C GLY A 101 11.45 -17.62 7.97
N ARG A 102 11.15 -18.78 8.57
CA ARG A 102 11.11 -20.07 7.85
C ARG A 102 10.00 -20.16 6.81
N LEU A 103 8.85 -19.53 7.07
CA LEU A 103 7.72 -19.49 6.12
C LEU A 103 7.99 -18.55 4.95
N LEU A 104 8.62 -17.42 5.20
CA LEU A 104 8.96 -16.43 4.18
C LEU A 104 10.18 -16.85 3.36
N ASP A 105 11.05 -17.72 3.92
CA ASP A 105 12.35 -18.15 3.35
C ASP A 105 13.24 -16.98 2.96
N ARG A 106 13.22 -15.92 3.75
CA ARG A 106 14.04 -14.71 3.56
C ARG A 106 14.11 -13.87 4.84
N GLU A 107 15.10 -13.00 4.88
CA GLU A 107 15.20 -11.95 5.89
C GLU A 107 14.27 -10.77 5.57
N LEU A 108 13.95 -9.99 6.60
CA LEU A 108 13.21 -8.73 6.46
C LEU A 108 14.16 -7.53 6.60
N PRO A 109 13.87 -6.40 5.92
CA PRO A 109 14.63 -5.17 6.06
C PRO A 109 14.65 -4.67 7.51
N SER A 110 15.75 -4.02 7.91
CA SER A 110 15.82 -3.33 9.20
C SER A 110 14.91 -2.09 9.22
N PRO A 111 14.53 -1.59 10.41
CA PRO A 111 13.82 -0.31 10.54
C PRO A 111 14.52 0.83 9.80
N ASP A 112 15.85 0.93 9.91
CA ASP A 112 16.62 2.00 9.25
C ASP A 112 16.51 1.90 7.72
N ALA A 113 16.57 0.69 7.17
CA ALA A 113 16.40 0.48 5.73
C ALA A 113 14.99 0.86 5.23
N LEU A 114 13.96 0.67 6.06
CA LEU A 114 12.60 1.09 5.74
C LEU A 114 12.43 2.61 5.90
N LEU A 115 13.02 3.21 6.93
CA LEU A 115 12.99 4.67 7.11
C LEU A 115 13.71 5.39 5.97
N ASP A 116 14.89 4.91 5.56
CA ASP A 116 15.62 5.44 4.40
C ASP A 116 14.80 5.31 3.12
N PHE A 117 14.10 4.19 2.94
CA PHE A 117 13.22 3.98 1.81
C PHE A 117 12.04 4.95 1.80
N LEU A 118 11.35 5.12 2.93
CA LEU A 118 10.24 6.06 3.05
C LEU A 118 10.70 7.51 2.90
N GLY A 119 11.88 7.85 3.46
CA GLY A 119 12.47 9.18 3.34
C GLY A 119 12.81 9.57 1.90
N ALA A 120 13.04 8.59 1.03
CA ALA A 120 13.35 8.86 -0.37
C ALA A 120 12.12 9.27 -1.22
N PHE A 121 10.91 9.14 -0.68
CA PHE A 121 9.69 9.68 -1.29
C PHE A 121 9.51 11.17 -1.01
N ASP A 122 10.16 11.70 0.03
CA ASP A 122 10.18 13.12 0.33
C ASP A 122 11.25 13.82 -0.50
N ASP A 123 10.87 14.90 -1.19
CA ASP A 123 11.80 15.74 -1.93
C ASP A 123 11.88 17.13 -1.25
N PRO A 124 12.97 17.43 -0.55
CA PRO A 124 13.14 18.71 0.11
C PRO A 124 13.01 19.92 -0.85
N GLN A 125 13.34 19.75 -2.12
CA GLN A 125 13.24 20.83 -3.12
C GLN A 125 11.78 21.19 -3.42
N VAL A 126 10.86 20.25 -3.26
CA VAL A 126 9.43 20.53 -3.38
C VAL A 126 8.98 21.51 -2.30
N TRP A 127 9.43 21.32 -1.07
CA TRP A 127 9.08 22.20 0.06
C TRP A 127 9.64 23.62 -0.08
N GLU A 128 10.76 23.80 -0.77
CA GLU A 128 11.31 25.12 -1.09
C GLU A 128 10.40 25.92 -2.03
N GLN A 129 9.55 25.25 -2.80
CA GLN A 129 8.60 25.87 -3.74
C GLN A 129 7.33 26.39 -3.04
N ARG A 130 7.17 26.15 -1.74
CA ARG A 130 5.97 26.57 -1.01
C ARG A 130 5.78 28.09 -1.10
N PRO A 131 4.63 28.58 -1.58
CA PRO A 131 4.33 30.00 -1.63
C PRO A 131 4.33 30.60 -0.23
N LYS A 132 5.03 31.72 -0.03
CA LYS A 132 5.18 32.36 1.31
C LYS A 132 3.85 32.84 1.90
N ASP A 133 2.92 33.25 1.04
CA ASP A 133 1.63 33.82 1.44
C ASP A 133 0.49 32.80 1.48
N GLU A 134 0.75 31.53 1.16
CA GLU A 134 -0.25 30.48 1.11
C GLU A 134 -0.26 29.66 2.40
N LYS A 135 -1.32 29.82 3.20
CA LYS A 135 -1.45 29.09 4.47
C LYS A 135 -1.67 27.60 4.27
N SER A 136 -2.51 27.24 3.31
CA SER A 136 -2.79 25.85 2.95
C SER A 136 -2.22 25.55 1.56
N TRP A 137 -1.33 24.58 1.47
CA TRP A 137 -0.65 24.23 0.24
C TRP A 137 -0.58 22.71 0.07
N VAL A 138 -0.86 22.24 -1.12
CA VAL A 138 -0.68 20.85 -1.52
C VAL A 138 0.61 20.77 -2.31
N PRO A 139 1.65 20.09 -1.81
CA PRO A 139 2.91 19.97 -2.52
C PRO A 139 2.73 19.15 -3.80
N PRO A 140 3.42 19.47 -4.89
CA PRO A 140 3.50 18.58 -6.03
C PRO A 140 4.17 17.26 -5.62
N GLU A 141 3.73 16.17 -6.23
CA GLU A 141 4.29 14.86 -5.91
C GLU A 141 5.72 14.71 -6.44
N SER A 142 6.57 14.08 -5.64
CA SER A 142 7.89 13.64 -6.07
C SER A 142 7.79 12.54 -7.13
N ALA A 143 8.85 12.36 -7.92
CA ALA A 143 8.88 11.28 -8.92
C ALA A 143 8.63 9.87 -8.32
N PRO A 144 9.19 9.51 -7.14
CA PRO A 144 8.85 8.26 -6.47
C PRO A 144 7.36 8.15 -6.09
N LEU A 145 6.71 9.22 -5.64
CA LEU A 145 5.27 9.21 -5.32
C LEU A 145 4.42 8.98 -6.58
N VAL A 146 4.77 9.64 -7.69
CA VAL A 146 4.13 9.37 -8.98
C VAL A 146 4.31 7.92 -9.40
N GLY A 147 5.52 7.36 -9.23
CA GLY A 147 5.80 5.94 -9.49
C GLY A 147 4.95 5.01 -8.63
N LEU A 148 4.80 5.30 -7.35
CA LEU A 148 3.96 4.52 -6.43
C LEU A 148 2.47 4.56 -6.82
N PHE A 149 1.98 5.71 -7.27
CA PHE A 149 0.63 5.81 -7.81
C PHE A 149 0.45 4.94 -9.06
N GLU A 150 1.40 4.92 -9.98
CA GLU A 150 1.35 4.07 -11.17
C GLU A 150 1.42 2.57 -10.81
N VAL A 151 2.16 2.21 -9.77
CA VAL A 151 2.12 0.86 -9.18
C VAL A 151 0.70 0.55 -8.73
N ASN A 152 0.09 1.39 -7.88
CA ASN A 152 -1.28 1.18 -7.41
C ASN A 152 -2.28 1.06 -8.57
N ARG A 153 -2.22 1.96 -9.56
CA ARG A 153 -3.07 1.93 -10.76
C ARG A 153 -2.99 0.60 -11.51
N THR A 154 -1.79 0.07 -11.65
CA THR A 154 -1.58 -1.23 -12.31
C THR A 154 -2.10 -2.39 -11.47
N LEU A 155 -1.91 -2.35 -10.16
CA LEU A 155 -2.42 -3.36 -9.23
C LEU A 155 -3.95 -3.36 -9.20
N VAL A 156 -4.60 -2.20 -9.19
CA VAL A 156 -6.06 -2.06 -9.32
C VAL A 156 -6.55 -2.74 -10.60
N ALA A 157 -5.91 -2.49 -11.74
CA ALA A 157 -6.29 -3.11 -13.00
C ALA A 157 -6.10 -4.64 -13.01
N ARG A 158 -5.17 -5.17 -12.20
CA ARG A 158 -4.93 -6.61 -12.08
C ARG A 158 -5.85 -7.30 -11.07
N ALA A 159 -6.18 -6.62 -9.98
CA ALA A 159 -7.02 -7.15 -8.91
C ALA A 159 -8.52 -7.05 -9.24
N ALA A 160 -8.93 -6.00 -9.94
CA ALA A 160 -10.33 -5.75 -10.24
C ALA A 160 -10.97 -6.84 -11.11
N GLN A 161 -12.19 -7.20 -10.77
CA GLN A 161 -12.99 -8.18 -11.50
C GLN A 161 -13.50 -7.58 -12.82
N ARG A 162 -13.12 -8.16 -13.93
CA ARG A 162 -13.43 -7.65 -15.28
C ARG A 162 -14.92 -7.58 -15.62
N GLN A 163 -15.76 -8.38 -14.97
CA GLN A 163 -17.21 -8.33 -15.12
C GLN A 163 -17.84 -7.09 -14.50
N THR A 164 -17.12 -6.38 -13.64
CA THR A 164 -17.57 -5.12 -13.04
C THR A 164 -17.27 -3.97 -13.98
N THR A 165 -18.28 -3.52 -14.72
CA THR A 165 -18.17 -2.44 -15.73
C THR A 165 -18.63 -1.10 -15.19
N THR A 166 -19.02 -1.04 -13.94
CA THR A 166 -19.47 0.18 -13.25
C THR A 166 -18.45 0.55 -12.17
N ALA A 167 -18.12 1.83 -12.06
CA ALA A 167 -17.33 2.36 -10.96
C ALA A 167 -18.04 3.57 -10.34
N THR A 168 -18.33 3.44 -9.06
CA THR A 168 -18.68 4.57 -8.20
C THR A 168 -17.44 4.96 -7.43
N ILE A 169 -16.91 6.14 -7.69
CA ILE A 169 -15.80 6.69 -6.91
C ILE A 169 -16.37 7.40 -5.70
N ASP A 170 -16.06 6.87 -4.53
CA ASP A 170 -16.32 7.49 -3.24
C ASP A 170 -15.06 8.28 -2.83
N HIS A 171 -15.19 9.59 -2.72
CA HIS A 171 -14.10 10.50 -2.45
C HIS A 171 -14.32 11.20 -1.12
N ASP A 172 -13.41 11.04 -0.20
CA ASP A 172 -13.53 11.58 1.14
C ASP A 172 -12.16 11.96 1.72
N GLY A 173 -12.17 12.90 2.67
CA GLY A 173 -11.03 13.31 3.46
C GLY A 173 -11.09 12.70 4.86
N THR A 174 -9.98 12.19 5.33
CA THR A 174 -9.89 11.70 6.70
C THR A 174 -8.83 12.46 7.49
N ILE A 175 -9.06 12.68 8.79
CA ILE A 175 -8.06 13.31 9.66
C ILE A 175 -7.25 12.21 10.33
N ILE A 176 -5.94 12.24 10.11
CA ILE A 176 -4.97 11.38 10.79
C ILE A 176 -4.25 12.22 11.84
N GLU A 177 -4.60 12.01 13.11
CA GLU A 177 -3.95 12.69 14.22
C GLU A 177 -2.46 12.34 14.28
N ALA A 178 -1.62 13.35 14.49
CA ALA A 178 -0.19 13.18 14.61
C ALA A 178 0.41 14.18 15.61
N HIS A 179 1.27 13.66 16.50
CA HIS A 179 1.94 14.46 17.52
C HIS A 179 3.32 14.96 17.06
N LYS A 180 3.62 14.88 15.76
CA LYS A 180 4.87 15.41 15.20
C LYS A 180 4.85 16.94 15.23
N ARG A 181 6.03 17.53 15.42
CA ARG A 181 6.18 18.99 15.47
C ARG A 181 5.76 19.67 14.16
N GLU A 182 5.98 18.99 13.05
CA GLU A 182 5.69 19.45 11.69
C GLU A 182 4.21 19.33 11.33
N ALA A 183 3.44 18.50 12.04
CA ALA A 183 2.01 18.32 11.79
C ALA A 183 1.26 19.64 12.04
N LEU A 184 0.40 20.04 11.13
CA LEU A 184 -0.38 21.26 11.19
C LEU A 184 -1.77 21.02 11.81
N VAL A 185 -2.38 22.10 12.28
CA VAL A 185 -3.69 22.01 12.97
C VAL A 185 -4.79 21.88 11.91
N ALA A 186 -5.57 20.80 11.99
CA ALA A 186 -6.75 20.57 11.18
C ALA A 186 -7.93 21.47 11.63
N TYR A 187 -8.98 21.53 10.83
CA TYR A 187 -10.16 22.35 11.12
C TYR A 187 -10.88 21.95 12.43
N GLU A 188 -10.73 20.72 12.87
CA GLU A 188 -11.27 20.22 14.15
C GLU A 188 -10.44 20.61 15.38
N GLY A 189 -9.32 21.30 15.17
CA GLY A 189 -8.45 21.74 16.25
C GLY A 189 -7.37 20.74 16.67
N THR A 190 -7.34 19.53 16.12
CA THR A 190 -6.28 18.55 16.34
C THR A 190 -5.11 18.78 15.41
N ARG A 191 -3.91 18.37 15.79
CA ARG A 191 -2.74 18.35 14.91
C ARG A 191 -2.74 17.06 14.12
N GLY A 192 -2.45 17.13 12.82
CA GLY A 192 -2.40 15.94 11.99
C GLY A 192 -2.26 16.24 10.51
N TYR A 193 -2.73 15.29 9.75
CA TYR A 193 -2.78 15.33 8.29
C TYR A 193 -4.22 15.08 7.85
N GLN A 194 -4.58 15.54 6.66
CA GLN A 194 -5.92 15.39 6.09
C GLN A 194 -5.85 14.88 4.66
N PRO A 195 -5.37 13.63 4.45
CA PRO A 195 -5.34 13.05 3.13
C PRO A 195 -6.74 12.90 2.55
N LEU A 196 -6.84 13.02 1.22
CA LEU A 196 -8.02 12.59 0.45
C LEU A 196 -7.81 11.17 -0.03
N VAL A 197 -8.87 10.37 0.00
CA VAL A 197 -8.86 9.00 -0.50
C VAL A 197 -10.03 8.80 -1.45
N ALA A 198 -9.78 8.14 -2.56
CA ALA A 198 -10.78 7.77 -3.55
C ALA A 198 -10.90 6.25 -3.64
N VAL A 199 -12.10 5.73 -3.38
CA VAL A 199 -12.39 4.29 -3.36
C VAL A 199 -13.31 3.93 -4.52
N TRP A 200 -12.98 2.88 -5.26
CA TRP A 200 -13.91 2.24 -6.18
C TRP A 200 -14.81 1.28 -5.40
N VAL A 201 -16.03 1.73 -5.12
CA VAL A 201 -16.94 1.09 -4.17
C VAL A 201 -17.29 -0.35 -4.53
N GLU A 202 -17.57 -0.63 -5.80
CA GLU A 202 -18.00 -1.96 -6.25
C GLU A 202 -16.89 -3.02 -6.17
N GLN A 203 -15.64 -2.58 -6.02
CA GLN A 203 -14.48 -3.47 -5.93
C GLN A 203 -13.77 -3.39 -4.58
N ASP A 204 -14.15 -2.43 -3.73
CA ASP A 204 -13.45 -2.15 -2.47
C ASP A 204 -11.94 -1.90 -2.68
N LEU A 205 -11.62 -1.12 -3.73
CA LEU A 205 -10.24 -0.81 -4.11
C LEU A 205 -9.98 0.69 -4.00
N ILE A 206 -8.87 1.06 -3.37
CA ILE A 206 -8.36 2.43 -3.39
C ILE A 206 -7.78 2.71 -4.78
N VAL A 207 -8.36 3.69 -5.48
CA VAL A 207 -7.95 4.08 -6.83
C VAL A 207 -7.21 5.42 -6.87
N GLY A 208 -7.18 6.14 -5.77
CA GLY A 208 -6.41 7.37 -5.63
C GLY A 208 -6.30 7.81 -4.19
N ASP A 209 -5.23 8.50 -3.92
CA ASP A 209 -4.96 9.18 -2.67
C ASP A 209 -4.23 10.48 -2.95
N GLU A 210 -4.34 11.43 -2.03
CA GLU A 210 -3.57 12.67 -2.05
C GLU A 210 -3.23 13.06 -0.62
N PHE A 211 -1.95 13.03 -0.29
CA PHE A 211 -1.50 13.43 1.02
C PHE A 211 -1.59 14.94 1.20
N ARG A 212 -2.17 15.38 2.32
CA ARG A 212 -2.36 16.79 2.68
C ARG A 212 -1.99 17.06 4.13
N ASP A 213 -1.39 18.22 4.37
CA ASP A 213 -1.27 18.75 5.73
C ASP A 213 -2.64 18.98 6.37
N GLY A 214 -2.72 18.89 7.70
CA GLY A 214 -3.98 19.06 8.44
C GLY A 214 -4.68 20.39 8.19
N ASN A 215 -3.96 21.45 7.87
CA ASN A 215 -4.52 22.78 7.60
C ASN A 215 -5.00 22.97 6.15
N VAL A 216 -4.93 21.93 5.31
CA VAL A 216 -5.43 21.99 3.94
C VAL A 216 -6.90 21.54 3.94
N PRO A 217 -7.86 22.43 3.64
CA PRO A 217 -9.26 22.06 3.69
C PRO A 217 -9.62 21.10 2.54
N GLY A 218 -10.61 20.21 2.77
CA GLY A 218 -11.05 19.21 1.80
C GLY A 218 -11.46 19.80 0.45
N ASN A 219 -12.05 21.00 0.46
CA ASN A 219 -12.49 21.71 -0.75
C ASN A 219 -11.36 22.42 -1.53
N LYS A 220 -10.11 22.33 -1.10
CA LYS A 220 -8.99 22.88 -1.87
C LYS A 220 -8.63 21.94 -3.01
N ASP A 221 -9.03 22.32 -4.22
CA ASP A 221 -8.80 21.62 -5.49
C ASP A 221 -9.08 20.09 -5.45
N PRO A 222 -10.30 19.65 -5.11
CA PRO A 222 -10.64 18.24 -5.17
C PRO A 222 -10.66 17.69 -6.60
N LEU A 223 -10.73 18.57 -7.61
CA LEU A 223 -10.80 18.17 -9.02
C LEU A 223 -9.57 17.38 -9.46
N THR A 224 -8.37 17.77 -9.01
CA THR A 224 -7.12 17.08 -9.37
C THR A 224 -7.12 15.65 -8.85
N SER A 225 -7.47 15.43 -7.58
CA SER A 225 -7.59 14.12 -6.96
C SER A 225 -8.65 13.25 -7.66
N VAL A 226 -9.84 13.80 -7.91
CA VAL A 226 -10.94 13.07 -8.58
C VAL A 226 -10.60 12.68 -10.02
N ARG A 227 -9.97 13.57 -10.79
CA ARG A 227 -9.49 13.23 -12.15
C ARG A 227 -8.50 12.08 -12.14
N ARG A 228 -7.60 12.09 -11.19
CA ARG A 228 -6.61 11.04 -11.00
C ARG A 228 -7.27 9.70 -10.67
N ALA A 229 -8.25 9.71 -9.77
CA ALA A 229 -9.01 8.52 -9.42
C ALA A 229 -9.74 7.92 -10.64
N PHE A 230 -10.41 8.74 -11.44
CA PHE A 230 -11.05 8.27 -12.68
C PHE A 230 -10.04 7.77 -13.72
N ALA A 231 -8.86 8.38 -13.80
CA ALA A 231 -7.79 7.93 -14.71
C ALA A 231 -7.16 6.60 -14.29
N ALA A 232 -7.26 6.24 -13.01
CA ALA A 232 -6.77 4.96 -12.49
C ALA A 232 -7.71 3.79 -12.80
N LEU A 233 -8.97 4.05 -13.17
CA LEU A 233 -9.92 3.00 -13.50
C LEU A 233 -9.51 2.26 -14.77
N PRO A 234 -9.66 0.91 -14.79
CA PRO A 234 -9.40 0.11 -15.98
C PRO A 234 -10.27 0.51 -17.17
N ALA A 235 -9.76 0.31 -18.38
CA ALA A 235 -10.42 0.71 -19.63
C ALA A 235 -11.77 0.00 -19.90
N TRP A 236 -12.03 -1.15 -19.25
CA TRP A 236 -13.31 -1.85 -19.37
C TRP A 236 -14.45 -1.29 -18.52
N VAL A 237 -14.16 -0.27 -17.66
CA VAL A 237 -15.18 0.43 -16.89
C VAL A 237 -15.94 1.38 -17.80
N GLU A 238 -17.21 1.08 -18.03
CA GLU A 238 -18.09 1.80 -18.96
C GLU A 238 -18.87 2.92 -18.26
N LYS A 239 -19.36 2.63 -17.05
CA LYS A 239 -20.21 3.57 -16.27
C LYS A 239 -19.41 4.10 -15.10
N ARG A 240 -19.39 5.42 -14.97
CA ARG A 240 -18.64 6.13 -13.93
C ARG A 240 -19.55 7.03 -13.14
N TYR A 241 -19.56 6.87 -11.84
CA TYR A 241 -20.30 7.66 -10.89
C TYR A 241 -19.36 8.27 -9.86
N PHE A 242 -19.80 9.36 -9.29
CA PHE A 242 -19.05 10.06 -8.24
C PHE A 242 -19.93 10.24 -7.02
N ARG A 243 -19.37 10.03 -5.84
CA ARG A 243 -19.94 10.32 -4.54
C ARG A 243 -18.90 11.05 -3.70
N GLY A 244 -19.24 12.17 -3.14
CA GLY A 244 -18.43 12.97 -2.26
C GLY A 244 -19.28 13.71 -1.26
N ASP A 245 -18.68 14.30 -0.26
CA ASP A 245 -19.33 15.10 0.75
C ASP A 245 -19.50 16.59 0.31
N SER A 246 -19.85 17.47 1.25
CA SER A 246 -20.02 18.89 0.97
C SER A 246 -18.70 19.61 0.61
N ALA A 247 -17.53 19.06 0.95
CA ALA A 247 -16.23 19.62 0.57
C ALA A 247 -15.99 19.50 -0.94
N ASP A 248 -16.59 18.50 -1.58
CA ASP A 248 -16.54 18.31 -3.02
C ASP A 248 -17.50 19.21 -3.81
N TYR A 249 -18.31 20.04 -3.13
CA TYR A 249 -19.15 21.01 -3.79
C TYR A 249 -18.32 22.19 -4.34
N TYR A 250 -17.54 21.87 -5.35
CA TYR A 250 -16.58 22.75 -6.00
C TYR A 250 -16.95 22.91 -7.49
N GLU A 251 -17.21 24.14 -7.93
CA GLU A 251 -17.73 24.41 -9.27
C GLU A 251 -16.92 23.77 -10.42
N PRO A 252 -15.56 23.81 -10.45
CA PRO A 252 -14.79 23.16 -11.49
C PRO A 252 -14.94 21.63 -11.50
N LEU A 253 -15.10 21.00 -10.33
CA LEU A 253 -15.36 19.55 -10.21
C LEU A 253 -16.75 19.23 -10.77
N LEU A 254 -17.79 19.97 -10.37
CA LEU A 254 -19.13 19.75 -10.87
C LEU A 254 -19.21 19.90 -12.39
N LYS A 255 -18.53 20.91 -12.96
CA LYS A 255 -18.43 21.07 -14.42
C LYS A 255 -17.69 19.94 -15.13
N TYR A 256 -16.76 19.28 -14.45
CA TYR A 256 -16.08 18.11 -14.97
C TYR A 256 -16.97 16.87 -14.97
N LEU A 257 -17.72 16.65 -13.89
CA LEU A 257 -18.56 15.47 -13.71
C LEU A 257 -19.78 15.40 -14.64
N VAL A 258 -20.26 16.54 -15.15
CA VAL A 258 -21.41 16.61 -16.07
C VAL A 258 -21.05 16.56 -17.55
N LYS A 259 -19.76 16.40 -17.87
CA LYS A 259 -19.25 16.21 -19.25
C LYS A 259 -19.14 14.72 -19.59
#